data_fc9bfd06eb1f53942cb82112ddff2cad
#
_entry.id   fc9bfd06eb1f53942cb82112ddff2cad
#
_cell.length_a   1.000
_cell.length_b   1.000
_cell.length_c   1.000
_cell.angle_alpha   90.00
_cell.angle_beta   90.00
_cell.angle_gamma   90.00
#
_symmetry.space_group_name_H-M   'P 1'
#
loop_
_entity.id
_entity.type
_entity.pdbx_description
1 polymer ?
#
loop_
_entity_poly.entity_id
_entity_poly.type
_entity_poly.pdbx_seq_one_letter_code
_entity_poly.pdbx_strand_id
1 'polypeptide(L)'
;MAPMEGLTDFTYRNAYEKTFGKGRITKYFTPFISPNKSENFLAREIRDIDRGHNKDTYTVAQVMTNEAKDFIWTAKMLYEKYGYSEINLNAGCPSGTVVSKDKGSGMLRDTEKLDRFLDEVFEDAFIRENIKVSVKTRIGVEDDDSFPQIMEVYNSYPLEELIVHPRVRTDYYRNELHLDAFRYAVDNSRNKLVLNGDIFTRKNFLEMKAMFPEVDTFMLGRGLIADPGLINVLTDDNPAEMVRDLNADKKLMKELHDLVYAARTAIMPGDTHAIHRMKEMWCYMEYVFDDCKKEIKAIKKSQRMADYKAAVDVFFNKAMLVERKNIIFSKKF
;
A
#
# COMPACT_ATOMS: atom_id res chain seq x y z
N MET A 1 0.67 2.48 -5.90
CA MET A 1 1.08 1.34 -5.03
C MET A 1 0.70 1.64 -3.60
N ALA A 2 0.01 0.72 -2.91
CA ALA A 2 -0.46 0.90 -1.53
C ALA A 2 0.68 0.93 -0.50
N PRO A 3 0.53 1.70 0.58
CA PRO A 3 1.43 1.65 1.72
C PRO A 3 1.28 0.32 2.47
N MET A 4 2.38 -0.42 2.64
CA MET A 4 2.42 -1.66 3.42
C MET A 4 3.61 -1.61 4.37
N GLU A 5 3.33 -1.50 5.68
CA GLU A 5 4.37 -1.39 6.72
C GLU A 5 5.35 -2.56 6.64
N GLY A 6 6.65 -2.23 6.62
CA GLY A 6 7.73 -3.22 6.51
C GLY A 6 7.95 -3.83 5.12
N LEU A 7 7.09 -3.58 4.15
CA LEU A 7 7.17 -4.16 2.80
C LEU A 7 7.47 -3.11 1.73
N THR A 8 6.64 -2.06 1.62
CA THR A 8 6.76 -1.05 0.57
C THR A 8 7.52 0.19 1.03
N ASP A 9 8.62 -0.02 1.76
CA ASP A 9 9.59 1.02 2.06
C ASP A 9 10.29 1.52 0.77
N PHE A 10 11.10 2.58 0.87
CA PHE A 10 11.77 3.16 -0.29
C PHE A 10 12.63 2.13 -1.05
N THR A 11 13.17 1.12 -0.37
CA THR A 11 14.00 0.09 -1.02
C THR A 11 13.18 -0.74 -1.99
N TYR A 12 11.96 -1.11 -1.60
CA TYR A 12 11.03 -1.84 -2.47
C TYR A 12 10.47 -0.94 -3.58
N ARG A 13 10.02 0.28 -3.26
CA ARG A 13 9.44 1.19 -4.26
C ARG A 13 10.42 1.49 -5.39
N ASN A 14 11.68 1.78 -5.05
CA ASN A 14 12.71 2.07 -6.03
C ASN A 14 13.09 0.84 -6.88
N ALA A 15 13.19 -0.32 -6.25
CA ALA A 15 13.46 -1.56 -6.97
C ALA A 15 12.29 -1.91 -7.91
N TYR A 16 11.06 -1.73 -7.44
CA TYR A 16 9.86 -1.97 -8.24
C TYR A 16 9.78 -1.01 -9.43
N GLU A 17 10.03 0.30 -9.23
CA GLU A 17 10.04 1.28 -10.32
C GLU A 17 11.08 0.95 -11.38
N LYS A 18 12.27 0.53 -10.98
CA LYS A 18 13.35 0.13 -11.92
C LYS A 18 13.03 -1.12 -12.74
N THR A 19 12.21 -2.03 -12.22
CA THR A 19 11.90 -3.31 -12.86
C THR A 19 10.54 -3.28 -13.55
N PHE A 20 9.47 -3.35 -12.82
CA PHE A 20 8.10 -3.44 -13.34
C PHE A 20 7.40 -2.08 -13.44
N GLY A 21 7.70 -1.15 -12.54
CA GLY A 21 7.04 0.16 -12.46
C GLY A 21 7.25 0.96 -13.74
N LYS A 22 8.47 1.37 -14.01
CA LYS A 22 8.86 2.08 -15.26
C LYS A 22 7.84 3.12 -15.72
N GLY A 23 7.34 3.94 -14.79
CA GLY A 23 6.32 4.95 -15.07
C GLY A 23 4.87 4.45 -15.16
N ARG A 24 4.61 3.16 -14.92
CA ARG A 24 3.25 2.59 -14.89
C ARG A 24 2.50 2.86 -13.59
N ILE A 25 3.23 3.13 -12.51
CA ILE A 25 2.63 3.48 -11.22
C ILE A 25 2.51 4.99 -11.12
N THR A 26 1.28 5.50 -11.10
CA THR A 26 1.01 6.93 -11.01
C THR A 26 1.36 7.53 -9.65
N LYS A 27 1.12 6.77 -8.55
CA LYS A 27 1.44 7.19 -7.18
C LYS A 27 1.96 6.02 -6.35
N TYR A 28 3.06 6.27 -5.64
CA TYR A 28 3.56 5.44 -4.56
C TYR A 28 3.18 6.08 -3.22
N PHE A 29 2.90 5.27 -2.20
CA PHE A 29 2.64 5.77 -0.86
C PHE A 29 3.69 5.25 0.11
N THR A 30 4.19 6.10 0.99
CA THR A 30 5.12 5.65 2.03
C THR A 30 4.38 4.81 3.08
N PRO A 31 5.05 3.87 3.77
CA PRO A 31 4.59 3.45 5.08
C PRO A 31 4.27 4.68 5.93
N PHE A 32 3.31 4.54 6.84
CA PHE A 32 2.83 5.70 7.58
C PHE A 32 3.86 6.29 8.55
N ILE A 33 3.87 7.61 8.64
CA ILE A 33 4.54 8.39 9.66
C ILE A 33 3.58 8.54 10.84
N SER A 34 4.07 8.29 12.06
CA SER A 34 3.31 8.54 13.29
C SER A 34 3.94 9.71 14.05
N PRO A 35 3.32 10.90 13.99
CA PRO A 35 3.79 12.06 14.77
C PRO A 35 3.93 11.72 16.25
N ASN A 36 4.93 12.26 16.88
CA ASN A 36 5.22 12.10 18.31
C ASN A 36 5.34 13.46 19.01
N LYS A 37 5.25 13.46 20.34
CA LYS A 37 5.31 14.68 21.16
C LYS A 37 6.61 15.47 21.02
N SER A 38 7.66 14.87 20.52
CA SER A 38 8.97 15.52 20.33
C SER A 38 9.10 16.22 18.98
N GLU A 39 8.06 16.19 18.16
CA GLU A 39 8.03 16.79 16.82
C GLU A 39 9.22 16.39 15.95
N ASN A 40 9.58 15.09 15.98
CA ASN A 40 10.67 14.51 15.23
C ASN A 40 10.22 13.23 14.51
N PHE A 41 10.75 13.02 13.31
CA PHE A 41 10.57 11.77 12.58
C PHE A 41 11.58 10.72 13.02
N LEU A 42 11.16 9.47 13.06
CA LEU A 42 12.06 8.35 13.30
C LEU A 42 13.05 8.18 12.13
N ALA A 43 14.23 7.66 12.40
CA ALA A 43 15.26 7.45 11.37
C ALA A 43 14.77 6.60 10.18
N ARG A 44 13.86 5.64 10.41
CA ARG A 44 13.23 4.86 9.34
C ARG A 44 12.27 5.70 8.51
N GLU A 45 11.48 6.58 9.14
CA GLU A 45 10.54 7.46 8.47
C GLU A 45 11.29 8.50 7.62
N ILE A 46 12.36 9.08 8.16
CA ILE A 46 13.25 9.99 7.41
C ILE A 46 13.79 9.33 6.14
N ARG A 47 14.26 8.08 6.24
CA ARG A 47 14.73 7.35 5.06
C ARG A 47 13.64 7.13 4.01
N ASP A 48 12.40 6.87 4.47
CA ASP A 48 11.27 6.62 3.57
C ASP A 48 10.77 7.87 2.85
N ILE A 49 10.94 9.05 3.45
CA ILE A 49 10.50 10.33 2.89
C ILE A 49 11.62 11.15 2.26
N ASP A 50 12.87 10.75 2.39
CA ASP A 50 14.00 11.46 1.79
C ASP A 50 13.83 11.58 0.27
N ARG A 51 13.96 12.82 -0.25
CA ARG A 51 13.77 13.09 -1.69
C ARG A 51 14.81 12.40 -2.57
N GLY A 52 16.03 12.23 -2.07
CA GLY A 52 17.08 11.49 -2.77
C GLY A 52 16.69 10.03 -2.99
N HIS A 53 15.96 9.45 -2.05
CA HIS A 53 15.43 8.10 -2.16
C HIS A 53 14.16 7.99 -3.03
N ASN A 54 13.42 9.08 -3.25
CA ASN A 54 12.15 9.08 -3.96
C ASN A 54 12.17 9.92 -5.24
N LYS A 55 13.35 10.21 -5.81
CA LYS A 55 13.52 11.11 -6.96
C LYS A 55 12.90 10.58 -8.25
N ASP A 56 12.85 9.25 -8.41
CA ASP A 56 12.39 8.59 -9.64
C ASP A 56 10.91 8.16 -9.53
N THR A 57 10.21 8.53 -8.43
CA THR A 57 8.83 8.14 -8.18
C THR A 57 7.98 9.32 -7.71
N TYR A 58 6.72 9.38 -8.16
CA TYR A 58 5.76 10.27 -7.50
C TYR A 58 5.28 9.61 -6.21
N THR A 59 5.88 9.99 -5.11
CA THR A 59 5.62 9.41 -3.79
C THR A 59 4.84 10.37 -2.92
N VAL A 60 3.75 9.89 -2.34
CA VAL A 60 2.89 10.59 -1.37
C VAL A 60 3.24 10.10 0.02
N ALA A 61 3.49 11.02 0.95
CA ALA A 61 3.75 10.68 2.33
C ALA A 61 2.44 10.40 3.07
N GLN A 62 2.35 9.24 3.75
CA GLN A 62 1.17 8.89 4.54
C GLN A 62 1.40 9.19 6.02
N VAL A 63 0.43 9.83 6.66
CA VAL A 63 0.46 10.21 8.08
C VAL A 63 -0.66 9.48 8.82
N MET A 64 -0.36 8.96 10.02
CA MET A 64 -1.31 8.29 10.89
C MET A 64 -1.39 9.00 12.24
N THR A 65 -2.41 9.81 12.41
CA THR A 65 -2.74 10.52 13.65
C THR A 65 -4.24 10.71 13.75
N ASN A 66 -4.73 11.01 14.93
CA ASN A 66 -6.11 11.44 15.21
C ASN A 66 -6.15 12.86 15.79
N GLU A 67 -5.02 13.56 15.81
CA GLU A 67 -4.90 14.94 16.26
C GLU A 67 -4.61 15.84 15.04
N ALA A 68 -5.49 16.81 14.78
CA ALA A 68 -5.36 17.72 13.64
C ALA A 68 -4.05 18.54 13.69
N LYS A 69 -3.66 18.99 14.88
CA LYS A 69 -2.40 19.72 15.10
C LYS A 69 -1.18 18.91 14.69
N ASP A 70 -1.16 17.61 15.03
CA ASP A 70 -0.08 16.69 14.63
C ASP A 70 -0.04 16.51 13.11
N PHE A 71 -1.21 16.39 12.46
CA PHE A 71 -1.29 16.29 11.01
C PHE A 71 -0.78 17.56 10.33
N ILE A 72 -1.26 18.72 10.77
CA ILE A 72 -0.86 20.04 10.22
C ILE A 72 0.65 20.26 10.36
N TRP A 73 1.18 20.02 11.57
CA TRP A 73 2.62 20.13 11.81
C TRP A 73 3.41 19.21 10.87
N THR A 74 3.02 17.95 10.81
CA THR A 74 3.70 16.95 9.98
C THR A 74 3.64 17.33 8.50
N ALA A 75 2.49 17.79 8.01
CA ALA A 75 2.31 18.21 6.63
C ALA A 75 3.19 19.43 6.28
N LYS A 76 3.28 20.42 7.17
CA LYS A 76 4.17 21.57 7.01
C LYS A 76 5.64 21.15 6.93
N MET A 77 6.09 20.28 7.83
CA MET A 77 7.45 19.73 7.81
C MET A 77 7.75 18.92 6.54
N LEU A 78 6.79 18.12 6.09
CA LEU A 78 6.94 17.34 4.86
C LEU A 78 7.01 18.24 3.63
N TYR A 79 6.26 19.32 3.60
CA TYR A 79 6.31 20.30 2.51
C TYR A 79 7.61 21.09 2.51
N GLU A 80 7.93 21.76 3.62
CA GLU A 80 9.05 22.71 3.72
C GLU A 80 10.41 22.01 3.62
N LYS A 81 10.56 20.88 4.32
CA LYS A 81 11.85 20.20 4.43
C LYS A 81 12.06 19.12 3.36
N TYR A 82 10.98 18.43 2.97
CA TYR A 82 11.06 17.29 2.05
C TYR A 82 10.34 17.52 0.73
N GLY A 83 9.63 18.65 0.54
CA GLY A 83 9.00 19.06 -0.71
C GLY A 83 7.76 18.22 -1.12
N TYR A 84 7.06 17.62 -0.16
CA TYR A 84 5.80 16.91 -0.44
C TYR A 84 4.65 17.90 -0.51
N SER A 85 3.96 17.96 -1.63
CA SER A 85 2.75 18.78 -1.83
C SER A 85 1.44 17.98 -1.72
N GLU A 86 1.51 16.67 -1.63
CA GLU A 86 0.37 15.80 -1.34
C GLU A 86 0.68 14.95 -0.10
N ILE A 87 -0.25 14.97 0.86
CA ILE A 87 -0.17 14.24 2.11
C ILE A 87 -1.41 13.37 2.27
N ASN A 88 -1.20 12.10 2.61
CA ASN A 88 -2.29 11.14 2.77
C ASN A 88 -2.57 10.85 4.25
N LEU A 89 -3.83 10.98 4.67
CA LEU A 89 -4.27 10.56 5.99
C LEU A 89 -4.56 9.05 5.99
N ASN A 90 -4.02 8.32 6.97
CA ASN A 90 -4.37 6.93 7.23
C ASN A 90 -5.56 6.83 8.18
N ALA A 91 -6.76 6.63 7.65
CA ALA A 91 -8.00 6.32 8.39
C ALA A 91 -8.43 4.85 8.19
N GLY A 92 -7.49 3.95 7.85
CA GLY A 92 -7.83 2.58 7.48
C GLY A 92 -7.01 1.46 8.14
N CYS A 93 -5.96 1.76 8.90
CA CYS A 93 -5.15 0.74 9.56
C CYS A 93 -5.96 -0.05 10.60
N PRO A 94 -6.10 -1.41 10.46
CA PRO A 94 -6.94 -2.20 11.36
C PRO A 94 -6.21 -2.71 12.61
N SER A 95 -4.92 -2.38 12.78
CA SER A 95 -4.10 -2.89 13.89
C SER A 95 -4.70 -2.53 15.24
N GLY A 96 -4.86 -3.51 16.13
CA GLY A 96 -5.43 -3.29 17.46
C GLY A 96 -4.69 -2.23 18.27
N THR A 97 -3.36 -2.14 18.17
CA THR A 97 -2.53 -1.14 18.87
C THR A 97 -2.71 0.29 18.32
N VAL A 98 -3.19 0.42 17.09
CA VAL A 98 -3.52 1.69 16.45
C VAL A 98 -4.95 2.10 16.80
N VAL A 99 -5.89 1.18 16.63
CA VAL A 99 -7.33 1.39 16.81
C VAL A 99 -7.69 1.65 18.28
N SER A 100 -6.95 1.06 19.23
CA SER A 100 -7.14 1.33 20.67
C SER A 100 -6.80 2.78 21.08
N LYS A 101 -6.12 3.52 20.19
CA LYS A 101 -5.77 4.94 20.35
C LYS A 101 -6.61 5.85 19.43
N ASP A 102 -7.73 5.35 18.93
CA ASP A 102 -8.60 6.00 17.95
C ASP A 102 -7.87 6.52 16.70
N LYS A 103 -6.76 5.87 16.28
CA LYS A 103 -6.02 6.15 15.05
C LYS A 103 -6.35 5.13 13.96
N GLY A 104 -5.97 5.42 12.73
CA GLY A 104 -6.28 4.55 11.59
C GLY A 104 -7.79 4.33 11.47
N SER A 105 -8.23 3.08 11.30
CA SER A 105 -9.67 2.80 11.23
C SER A 105 -10.43 3.08 12.54
N GLY A 106 -9.74 3.31 13.66
CA GLY A 106 -10.35 3.76 14.91
C GLY A 106 -11.00 5.13 14.82
N MET A 107 -10.54 5.99 13.92
CA MET A 107 -11.15 7.32 13.66
C MET A 107 -12.60 7.21 13.17
N LEU A 108 -12.95 6.09 12.54
CA LEU A 108 -14.29 5.87 11.96
C LEU A 108 -15.38 5.55 12.98
N ARG A 109 -15.05 5.39 14.28
CA ARG A 109 -16.03 5.15 15.33
C ARG A 109 -16.92 6.36 15.63
N ASP A 110 -16.38 7.55 15.41
CA ASP A 110 -16.98 8.81 15.82
C ASP A 110 -16.88 9.80 14.66
N THR A 111 -17.96 9.88 13.89
CA THR A 111 -18.03 10.76 12.71
C THR A 111 -17.93 12.23 13.07
N GLU A 112 -18.38 12.64 14.25
CA GLU A 112 -18.24 14.03 14.71
C GLU A 112 -16.78 14.39 15.02
N LYS A 113 -16.01 13.43 15.58
CA LYS A 113 -14.57 13.64 15.78
C LYS A 113 -13.81 13.65 14.45
N LEU A 114 -14.19 12.77 13.52
CA LEU A 114 -13.61 12.76 12.17
C LEU A 114 -13.87 14.09 11.46
N ASP A 115 -15.09 14.60 11.55
CA ASP A 115 -15.47 15.88 10.98
C ASP A 115 -14.66 17.03 11.58
N ARG A 116 -14.64 17.16 12.91
CA ARG A 116 -13.80 18.18 13.60
C ARG A 116 -12.33 18.10 13.23
N PHE A 117 -11.78 16.90 13.12
CA PHE A 117 -10.39 16.71 12.69
C PHE A 117 -10.14 17.27 11.28
N LEU A 118 -11.02 16.97 10.34
CA LEU A 118 -10.91 17.47 8.97
C LEU A 118 -11.17 18.97 8.87
N ASP A 119 -12.13 19.47 9.62
CA ASP A 119 -12.44 20.89 9.72
C ASP A 119 -11.21 21.69 10.18
N GLU A 120 -10.58 21.32 11.30
CA GLU A 120 -9.35 21.95 11.79
C GLU A 120 -8.21 21.87 10.75
N VAL A 121 -8.07 20.74 10.04
CA VAL A 121 -7.04 20.57 9.01
C VAL A 121 -7.28 21.50 7.84
N PHE A 122 -8.53 21.61 7.36
CA PHE A 122 -8.85 22.42 6.18
C PHE A 122 -9.09 23.91 6.53
N GLU A 123 -9.27 24.27 7.79
CA GLU A 123 -9.23 25.67 8.24
C GLU A 123 -7.82 26.26 8.29
N ASP A 124 -6.77 25.42 8.41
CA ASP A 124 -5.38 25.90 8.39
C ASP A 124 -5.04 26.49 7.01
N ALA A 125 -4.67 27.77 6.97
CA ALA A 125 -4.41 28.50 5.74
C ALA A 125 -3.26 27.89 4.95
N PHE A 126 -2.20 27.40 5.63
CA PHE A 126 -1.06 26.80 4.95
C PHE A 126 -1.47 25.49 4.23
N ILE A 127 -2.29 24.66 4.90
CA ILE A 127 -2.79 23.42 4.29
C ILE A 127 -3.61 23.76 3.04
N ARG A 128 -4.56 24.66 3.13
CA ARG A 128 -5.43 25.04 1.99
C ARG A 128 -4.65 25.56 0.79
N GLU A 129 -3.58 26.32 1.04
CA GLU A 129 -2.81 26.96 -0.02
C GLU A 129 -1.73 26.08 -0.64
N ASN A 130 -1.17 25.14 0.12
CA ASN A 130 0.05 24.44 -0.27
C ASN A 130 -0.06 22.92 -0.33
N ILE A 131 -1.06 22.31 0.34
CA ILE A 131 -1.12 20.86 0.54
C ILE A 131 -2.39 20.28 -0.08
N LYS A 132 -2.23 19.30 -0.94
CA LYS A 132 -3.31 18.42 -1.34
C LYS A 132 -3.46 17.32 -0.29
N VAL A 133 -4.63 17.22 0.30
CA VAL A 133 -4.94 16.19 1.30
C VAL A 133 -5.71 15.07 0.65
N SER A 134 -5.19 13.85 0.73
CA SER A 134 -5.91 12.63 0.36
C SER A 134 -6.17 11.76 1.59
N VAL A 135 -7.19 10.91 1.54
CA VAL A 135 -7.53 10.02 2.66
C VAL A 135 -7.55 8.58 2.19
N LYS A 136 -6.90 7.70 2.95
CA LYS A 136 -7.05 6.24 2.78
C LYS A 136 -7.85 5.68 3.93
N THR A 137 -9.05 5.18 3.65
CA THR A 137 -10.04 4.78 4.64
C THR A 137 -10.51 3.33 4.47
N ARG A 138 -11.19 2.83 5.50
CA ARG A 138 -12.13 1.71 5.47
C ARG A 138 -13.56 2.23 5.53
N ILE A 139 -14.55 1.32 5.55
CA ILE A 139 -15.97 1.65 5.53
C ILE A 139 -16.64 1.68 6.91
N GLY A 140 -15.89 1.34 7.96
CA GLY A 140 -16.37 1.30 9.35
C GLY A 140 -15.45 0.49 10.25
N VAL A 141 -15.87 0.27 11.49
CA VAL A 141 -15.10 -0.47 12.50
C VAL A 141 -15.65 -1.87 12.73
N GLU A 142 -16.87 -2.00 13.23
CA GLU A 142 -17.51 -3.29 13.50
C GLU A 142 -18.39 -3.73 12.32
N ASP A 143 -19.11 -2.79 11.71
CA ASP A 143 -20.00 -2.91 10.56
C ASP A 143 -19.84 -1.71 9.63
N ASP A 144 -20.60 -1.68 8.54
CA ASP A 144 -20.64 -0.59 7.56
C ASP A 144 -21.90 0.28 7.64
N ASP A 145 -22.71 0.13 8.66
CA ASP A 145 -23.96 0.89 8.84
C ASP A 145 -23.72 2.40 8.95
N SER A 146 -22.60 2.81 9.52
CA SER A 146 -22.18 4.20 9.62
C SER A 146 -21.47 4.75 8.37
N PHE A 147 -21.25 3.92 7.34
CA PHE A 147 -20.51 4.37 6.17
C PHE A 147 -21.16 5.54 5.41
N PRO A 148 -22.49 5.62 5.27
CA PRO A 148 -23.13 6.81 4.71
C PRO A 148 -22.76 8.11 5.43
N GLN A 149 -22.77 8.13 6.78
CA GLN A 149 -22.38 9.30 7.58
C GLN A 149 -20.87 9.60 7.42
N ILE A 150 -20.03 8.59 7.36
CA ILE A 150 -18.58 8.76 7.09
C ILE A 150 -18.38 9.42 5.71
N MET A 151 -19.15 9.00 4.69
CA MET A 151 -19.11 9.59 3.34
C MET A 151 -19.60 11.06 3.34
N GLU A 152 -20.62 11.40 4.12
CA GLU A 152 -21.07 12.78 4.27
C GLU A 152 -19.94 13.67 4.81
N VAL A 153 -19.23 13.20 5.85
CA VAL A 153 -18.05 13.91 6.36
C VAL A 153 -17.01 14.11 5.28
N TYR A 154 -16.58 13.05 4.57
CA TYR A 154 -15.57 13.19 3.52
C TYR A 154 -16.02 14.11 2.37
N ASN A 155 -17.31 14.13 2.06
CA ASN A 155 -17.87 14.99 1.03
C ASN A 155 -17.91 16.48 1.40
N SER A 156 -17.74 16.81 2.68
CA SER A 156 -17.70 18.21 3.16
C SER A 156 -16.35 18.88 2.89
N TYR A 157 -15.32 18.09 2.54
CA TYR A 157 -13.95 18.58 2.35
C TYR A 157 -13.41 18.30 0.95
N PRO A 158 -12.57 19.21 0.38
CA PRO A 158 -12.00 19.06 -0.96
C PRO A 158 -10.78 18.13 -0.94
N LEU A 159 -11.02 16.82 -0.83
CA LEU A 159 -9.96 15.83 -0.85
C LEU A 159 -9.39 15.68 -2.27
N GLU A 160 -8.07 15.56 -2.41
CA GLU A 160 -7.40 15.23 -3.69
C GLU A 160 -7.88 13.88 -4.22
N GLU A 161 -8.00 12.89 -3.34
CA GLU A 161 -8.63 11.60 -3.62
C GLU A 161 -9.05 10.90 -2.32
N LEU A 162 -10.11 10.12 -2.40
CA LEU A 162 -10.60 9.25 -1.34
C LEU A 162 -10.36 7.79 -1.73
N ILE A 163 -9.40 7.14 -1.05
CA ILE A 163 -9.01 5.76 -1.31
C ILE A 163 -9.79 4.86 -0.35
N VAL A 164 -10.75 4.14 -0.87
CA VAL A 164 -11.64 3.29 -0.07
C VAL A 164 -11.20 1.82 -0.16
N HIS A 165 -10.93 1.23 1.01
CA HIS A 165 -10.83 -0.22 1.16
C HIS A 165 -12.17 -0.72 1.71
N PRO A 166 -13.04 -1.33 0.89
CA PRO A 166 -14.40 -1.68 1.28
C PRO A 166 -14.44 -2.93 2.16
N ARG A 167 -13.86 -2.79 3.34
CA ARG A 167 -13.89 -3.70 4.49
C ARG A 167 -14.03 -2.90 5.76
N VAL A 168 -14.73 -3.45 6.74
CA VAL A 168 -14.71 -2.92 8.11
C VAL A 168 -13.39 -3.31 8.80
N ARG A 169 -13.08 -2.67 9.91
CA ARG A 169 -11.84 -2.95 10.66
C ARG A 169 -11.74 -4.41 11.09
N THR A 170 -12.85 -4.99 11.57
CA THR A 170 -12.91 -6.37 12.10
C THR A 170 -12.68 -7.45 11.06
N ASP A 171 -12.87 -7.16 9.78
CA ASP A 171 -12.53 -8.05 8.66
C ASP A 171 -11.02 -8.26 8.53
N TYR A 172 -10.22 -7.29 8.95
CA TYR A 172 -8.79 -7.25 8.65
C TYR A 172 -8.54 -7.38 7.14
N TYR A 173 -8.19 -8.59 6.67
CA TYR A 173 -7.91 -8.92 5.26
C TYR A 173 -8.50 -10.28 4.86
N ARG A 174 -9.52 -10.77 5.57
CA ARG A 174 -9.99 -12.16 5.46
C ARG A 174 -11.33 -12.30 4.76
N ASN A 175 -12.31 -11.48 5.16
CA ASN A 175 -13.65 -11.53 4.61
C ASN A 175 -13.69 -10.97 3.20
N GLU A 176 -14.78 -11.15 2.50
CA GLU A 176 -15.02 -10.55 1.18
C GLU A 176 -15.09 -9.02 1.29
N LEU A 177 -14.93 -8.34 0.16
CA LEU A 177 -15.12 -6.91 0.07
C LEU A 177 -16.62 -6.60 0.12
N HIS A 178 -17.00 -5.57 0.85
CA HIS A 178 -18.37 -5.04 0.88
C HIS A 178 -18.59 -4.14 -0.35
N LEU A 179 -18.81 -4.76 -1.51
CA LEU A 179 -18.87 -4.05 -2.78
C LEU A 179 -20.10 -3.15 -2.90
N ASP A 180 -21.19 -3.45 -2.18
CA ASP A 180 -22.38 -2.59 -2.10
C ASP A 180 -22.06 -1.26 -1.39
N ALA A 181 -21.26 -1.29 -0.31
CA ALA A 181 -20.78 -0.08 0.33
C ALA A 181 -19.87 0.73 -0.61
N PHE A 182 -19.03 0.06 -1.41
CA PHE A 182 -18.23 0.79 -2.41
C PHE A 182 -19.10 1.37 -3.54
N ARG A 183 -20.16 0.66 -3.98
CA ARG A 183 -21.16 1.22 -4.93
C ARG A 183 -21.80 2.47 -4.35
N TYR A 184 -22.19 2.43 -3.07
CA TYR A 184 -22.70 3.64 -2.39
C TYR A 184 -21.70 4.81 -2.47
N ALA A 185 -20.40 4.53 -2.26
CA ALA A 185 -19.37 5.58 -2.39
C ALA A 185 -19.29 6.13 -3.81
N VAL A 186 -19.36 5.27 -4.84
CA VAL A 186 -19.34 5.68 -6.26
C VAL A 186 -20.52 6.61 -6.58
N ASP A 187 -21.71 6.26 -6.10
CA ASP A 187 -22.93 6.99 -6.39
C ASP A 187 -23.03 8.34 -5.63
N ASN A 188 -22.32 8.48 -4.50
CA ASN A 188 -22.48 9.63 -3.60
C ASN A 188 -21.22 10.48 -3.39
N SER A 189 -20.03 10.03 -3.82
CA SER A 189 -18.80 10.78 -3.58
C SER A 189 -18.72 12.07 -4.40
N ARG A 190 -18.31 13.15 -3.74
CA ARG A 190 -17.91 14.41 -4.38
C ARG A 190 -16.41 14.47 -4.68
N ASN A 191 -15.65 13.55 -4.08
CA ASN A 191 -14.21 13.46 -4.25
C ASN A 191 -13.84 12.37 -5.26
N LYS A 192 -12.68 12.47 -5.88
CA LYS A 192 -12.15 11.42 -6.75
C LYS A 192 -11.97 10.13 -5.96
N LEU A 193 -12.61 9.06 -6.39
CA LEU A 193 -12.52 7.76 -5.74
C LEU A 193 -11.38 6.91 -6.29
N VAL A 194 -10.76 6.15 -5.38
CA VAL A 194 -9.79 5.10 -5.69
C VAL A 194 -10.23 3.80 -5.00
N LEU A 195 -10.42 2.74 -5.75
CA LEU A 195 -10.71 1.41 -5.19
C LEU A 195 -9.43 0.74 -4.71
N ASN A 196 -9.40 0.35 -3.44
CA ASN A 196 -8.32 -0.46 -2.89
C ASN A 196 -8.84 -1.77 -2.31
N GLY A 197 -8.37 -2.90 -2.79
CA GLY A 197 -8.66 -4.21 -2.21
C GLY A 197 -8.70 -5.32 -3.26
N ASP A 198 -8.16 -6.46 -2.88
CA ASP A 198 -8.24 -7.79 -3.48
C ASP A 198 -8.05 -7.92 -5.00
N ILE A 199 -7.34 -6.99 -5.61
CA ILE A 199 -6.88 -7.15 -6.99
C ILE A 199 -5.55 -7.92 -6.94
N PHE A 200 -5.62 -9.23 -7.14
CA PHE A 200 -4.49 -10.16 -7.10
C PHE A 200 -4.18 -10.78 -8.46
N THR A 201 -5.15 -10.72 -9.37
CA THR A 201 -5.07 -11.36 -10.68
C THR A 201 -5.72 -10.47 -11.74
N ARG A 202 -5.43 -10.76 -13.01
CA ARG A 202 -6.12 -10.17 -14.15
C ARG A 202 -7.64 -10.29 -14.02
N LYS A 203 -8.12 -11.47 -13.64
CA LYS A 203 -9.55 -11.73 -13.46
C LYS A 203 -10.16 -10.76 -12.44
N ASN A 204 -9.55 -10.63 -11.26
CA ASN A 204 -10.08 -9.70 -10.24
C ASN A 204 -10.13 -8.26 -10.76
N PHE A 205 -9.12 -7.82 -11.50
CA PHE A 205 -9.11 -6.48 -12.07
C PHE A 205 -10.25 -6.26 -13.07
N LEU A 206 -10.41 -7.19 -14.01
CA LEU A 206 -11.47 -7.10 -15.04
C LEU A 206 -12.86 -7.11 -14.42
N GLU A 207 -13.08 -7.93 -13.38
CA GLU A 207 -14.33 -7.97 -12.62
C GLU A 207 -14.61 -6.63 -11.93
N MET A 208 -13.62 -6.05 -11.24
CA MET A 208 -13.77 -4.75 -10.57
C MET A 208 -13.99 -3.61 -11.58
N LYS A 209 -13.27 -3.61 -12.69
CA LYS A 209 -13.45 -2.60 -13.76
C LYS A 209 -14.81 -2.68 -14.44
N ALA A 210 -15.33 -3.89 -14.64
CA ALA A 210 -16.67 -4.09 -15.18
C ALA A 210 -17.78 -3.70 -14.20
N MET A 211 -17.57 -3.94 -12.91
CA MET A 211 -18.52 -3.59 -11.84
C MET A 211 -18.55 -2.08 -11.55
N PHE A 212 -17.42 -1.40 -11.66
CA PHE A 212 -17.26 0.02 -11.37
C PHE A 212 -16.60 0.76 -12.55
N PRO A 213 -17.28 0.87 -13.70
CA PRO A 213 -16.72 1.50 -14.89
C PRO A 213 -16.41 3.00 -14.69
N GLU A 214 -17.02 3.64 -13.70
CA GLU A 214 -16.80 5.03 -13.31
C GLU A 214 -15.46 5.26 -12.59
N VAL A 215 -14.83 4.18 -12.10
CA VAL A 215 -13.59 4.27 -11.33
C VAL A 215 -12.37 4.06 -12.25
N ASP A 216 -11.57 5.08 -12.38
CA ASP A 216 -10.37 5.07 -13.24
C ASP A 216 -9.10 4.65 -12.51
N THR A 217 -9.11 4.72 -11.17
CA THR A 217 -7.91 4.53 -10.37
C THR A 217 -8.07 3.41 -9.36
N PHE A 218 -7.09 2.50 -9.35
CA PHE A 218 -7.03 1.36 -8.45
C PHE A 218 -5.74 1.39 -7.64
N MET A 219 -5.85 1.22 -6.31
CA MET A 219 -4.68 1.09 -5.44
C MET A 219 -4.41 -0.39 -5.14
N LEU A 220 -3.21 -0.85 -5.47
CA LEU A 220 -2.81 -2.24 -5.26
C LEU A 220 -1.72 -2.33 -4.17
N GLY A 221 -1.87 -3.33 -3.29
CA GLY A 221 -0.86 -3.68 -2.27
C GLY A 221 -0.37 -5.11 -2.46
N ARG A 222 -0.98 -6.07 -1.77
CA ARG A 222 -0.59 -7.48 -1.76
C ARG A 222 -0.45 -8.09 -3.17
N GLY A 223 -1.31 -7.69 -4.10
CA GLY A 223 -1.26 -8.17 -5.49
C GLY A 223 0.07 -7.87 -6.17
N LEU A 224 0.59 -6.64 -6.03
CA LEU A 224 1.88 -6.24 -6.62
C LEU A 224 3.10 -6.82 -5.88
N ILE A 225 2.93 -7.24 -4.61
CA ILE A 225 3.99 -7.98 -3.90
C ILE A 225 4.01 -9.44 -4.34
N ALA A 226 2.83 -10.04 -4.51
CA ALA A 226 2.70 -11.45 -4.93
C ALA A 226 3.10 -11.63 -6.40
N ASP A 227 2.57 -10.80 -7.26
CA ASP A 227 2.82 -10.79 -8.70
C ASP A 227 3.24 -9.38 -9.16
N PRO A 228 4.52 -9.04 -9.06
CA PRO A 228 5.02 -7.74 -9.53
C PRO A 228 4.71 -7.46 -11.00
N GLY A 229 4.67 -8.49 -11.85
CA GLY A 229 4.38 -8.37 -13.28
C GLY A 229 2.89 -8.15 -13.60
N LEU A 230 2.01 -8.25 -12.62
CA LEU A 230 0.58 -7.95 -12.81
C LEU A 230 0.36 -6.54 -13.35
N ILE A 231 1.19 -5.57 -12.99
CA ILE A 231 1.07 -4.20 -13.48
C ILE A 231 1.13 -4.11 -15.01
N ASN A 232 1.92 -4.96 -15.67
CA ASN A 232 2.02 -4.99 -17.14
C ASN A 232 0.65 -5.29 -17.77
N VAL A 233 -0.13 -6.18 -17.13
CA VAL A 233 -1.48 -6.52 -17.56
C VAL A 233 -2.44 -5.38 -17.31
N LEU A 234 -2.39 -4.79 -16.11
CA LEU A 234 -3.37 -3.79 -15.67
C LEU A 234 -3.24 -2.46 -16.43
N THR A 235 -2.07 -2.19 -16.98
CA THR A 235 -1.76 -0.96 -17.73
C THR A 235 -1.69 -1.17 -19.24
N ASP A 236 -2.04 -2.35 -19.72
CA ASP A 236 -2.17 -2.64 -21.15
C ASP A 236 -3.47 -2.04 -21.70
N ASP A 237 -3.46 -1.66 -22.97
CA ASP A 237 -4.65 -1.12 -23.66
C ASP A 237 -5.77 -2.17 -23.78
N ASN A 238 -5.39 -3.46 -23.84
CA ASN A 238 -6.33 -4.58 -23.84
C ASN A 238 -5.97 -5.63 -22.78
N PRO A 239 -6.25 -5.35 -21.50
CA PRO A 239 -5.85 -6.23 -20.39
C PRO A 239 -6.42 -7.67 -20.50
N ALA A 240 -7.55 -7.83 -21.19
CA ALA A 240 -8.19 -9.15 -21.33
C ALA A 240 -7.40 -10.09 -22.28
N GLU A 241 -6.77 -9.55 -23.31
CA GLU A 241 -6.08 -10.31 -24.36
C GLU A 241 -4.56 -10.25 -24.24
N MET A 242 -4.00 -9.37 -23.41
CA MET A 242 -2.56 -9.23 -23.22
C MET A 242 -1.91 -10.56 -22.85
N VAL A 243 -0.90 -10.98 -23.61
CA VAL A 243 -0.13 -12.20 -23.35
C VAL A 243 1.16 -11.86 -22.61
N ARG A 244 1.35 -12.43 -21.43
CA ARG A 244 2.53 -12.22 -20.59
C ARG A 244 3.69 -13.14 -21.02
N ASP A 245 4.89 -12.58 -21.09
CA ASP A 245 6.11 -13.39 -21.11
C ASP A 245 6.52 -13.73 -19.66
N LEU A 246 6.03 -14.87 -19.17
CA LEU A 246 6.30 -15.33 -17.80
C LEU A 246 7.78 -15.62 -17.55
N ASN A 247 8.58 -15.94 -18.59
CA ASN A 247 10.01 -16.14 -18.44
C ASN A 247 10.74 -14.79 -18.25
N ALA A 248 10.35 -13.77 -19.00
CA ALA A 248 10.85 -12.42 -18.80
C ALA A 248 10.44 -11.87 -17.45
N ASP A 249 9.17 -12.02 -17.06
CA ASP A 249 8.66 -11.61 -15.75
C ASP A 249 9.42 -12.29 -14.60
N LYS A 250 9.68 -13.60 -14.70
CA LYS A 250 10.46 -14.33 -13.70
C LYS A 250 11.89 -13.78 -13.53
N LYS A 251 12.54 -13.40 -14.64
CA LYS A 251 13.87 -12.76 -14.59
C LYS A 251 13.80 -11.40 -13.90
N LEU A 252 12.79 -10.58 -14.23
CA LEU A 252 12.56 -9.29 -13.57
C LEU A 252 12.21 -9.44 -12.09
N MET A 253 11.47 -10.49 -11.70
CA MET A 253 11.21 -10.79 -10.28
C MET A 253 12.48 -11.11 -9.51
N LYS A 254 13.42 -11.84 -10.14
CA LYS A 254 14.73 -12.08 -9.53
C LYS A 254 15.52 -10.77 -9.40
N GLU A 255 15.54 -9.94 -10.43
CA GLU A 255 16.18 -8.62 -10.39
C GLU A 255 15.58 -7.72 -9.31
N LEU A 256 14.24 -7.64 -9.22
CA LEU A 256 13.54 -6.94 -8.15
C LEU A 256 13.99 -7.43 -6.77
N HIS A 257 13.99 -8.75 -6.57
CA HIS A 257 14.45 -9.36 -5.33
C HIS A 257 15.88 -8.94 -4.99
N ASP A 258 16.80 -9.04 -5.95
CA ASP A 258 18.22 -8.75 -5.74
C ASP A 258 18.47 -7.25 -5.45
N LEU A 259 17.74 -6.35 -6.10
CA LEU A 259 17.79 -4.91 -5.84
C LEU A 259 17.29 -4.58 -4.42
N VAL A 260 16.15 -5.15 -4.01
CA VAL A 260 15.61 -4.97 -2.65
C VAL A 260 16.58 -5.54 -1.61
N TYR A 261 17.12 -6.74 -1.88
CA TYR A 261 18.09 -7.38 -1.01
C TYR A 261 19.34 -6.51 -0.81
N ALA A 262 19.94 -6.03 -1.90
CA ALA A 262 21.13 -5.18 -1.85
C ALA A 262 20.86 -3.87 -1.07
N ALA A 263 19.71 -3.22 -1.35
CA ALA A 263 19.34 -1.98 -0.67
C ALA A 263 19.09 -2.18 0.83
N ARG A 264 18.38 -3.25 1.22
CA ARG A 264 18.10 -3.56 2.63
C ARG A 264 19.36 -3.94 3.42
N THR A 265 20.25 -4.71 2.82
CA THR A 265 21.51 -5.08 3.48
C THR A 265 22.44 -3.89 3.69
N ALA A 266 22.38 -2.89 2.81
CA ALA A 266 23.18 -1.66 2.95
C ALA A 266 22.73 -0.78 4.12
N ILE A 267 21.45 -0.83 4.53
CA ILE A 267 20.89 0.06 5.57
C ILE A 267 20.55 -0.65 6.89
N MET A 268 20.49 -1.95 6.90
CA MET A 268 20.12 -2.73 8.10
C MET A 268 21.37 -3.32 8.76
N PRO A 269 21.57 -3.12 10.06
CA PRO A 269 22.66 -3.75 10.76
C PRO A 269 22.40 -5.25 10.94
N GLY A 270 23.30 -6.08 10.40
CA GLY A 270 23.33 -7.53 10.61
C GLY A 270 22.38 -8.33 9.74
N ASP A 271 22.83 -9.56 9.44
CA ASP A 271 22.19 -10.49 8.51
C ASP A 271 20.75 -10.83 8.88
N THR A 272 20.48 -11.05 10.16
CA THR A 272 19.20 -11.55 10.65
C THR A 272 18.04 -10.59 10.34
N HIS A 273 18.25 -9.28 10.51
CA HIS A 273 17.21 -8.28 10.25
C HIS A 273 16.88 -8.17 8.77
N ALA A 274 17.90 -8.10 7.91
CA ALA A 274 17.72 -8.03 6.47
C ALA A 274 17.02 -9.30 5.92
N ILE A 275 17.47 -10.49 6.34
CA ILE A 275 16.85 -11.76 5.95
C ILE A 275 15.39 -11.82 6.42
N HIS A 276 15.09 -11.38 7.64
CA HIS A 276 13.71 -11.38 8.15
C HIS A 276 12.80 -10.55 7.25
N ARG A 277 13.21 -9.34 6.92
CA ARG A 277 12.48 -8.45 6.01
C ARG A 277 12.34 -9.01 4.59
N MET A 278 13.37 -9.68 4.09
CA MET A 278 13.26 -10.34 2.79
C MET A 278 12.26 -11.49 2.80
N LYS A 279 12.21 -12.27 3.90
CA LYS A 279 11.23 -13.37 4.04
C LYS A 279 9.78 -12.92 4.06
N GLU A 280 9.49 -11.70 4.50
CA GLU A 280 8.14 -11.14 4.44
C GLU A 280 7.62 -11.05 3.01
N MET A 281 8.45 -10.68 2.02
CA MET A 281 8.09 -10.68 0.60
C MET A 281 7.69 -12.08 0.10
N TRP A 282 8.43 -13.10 0.51
CA TRP A 282 8.18 -14.49 0.11
C TRP A 282 6.83 -15.03 0.59
N CYS A 283 6.26 -14.43 1.64
CA CYS A 283 4.93 -14.78 2.12
C CYS A 283 3.83 -14.44 1.10
N TYR A 284 4.15 -13.60 0.12
CA TYR A 284 3.27 -13.22 -1.00
C TYR A 284 3.73 -13.81 -2.32
N MET A 285 5.02 -13.67 -2.66
CA MET A 285 5.55 -14.12 -3.95
C MET A 285 5.38 -15.62 -4.20
N GLU A 286 5.40 -16.44 -3.14
CA GLU A 286 5.26 -17.90 -3.27
C GLU A 286 3.97 -18.34 -3.97
N TYR A 287 2.92 -17.52 -3.96
CA TYR A 287 1.61 -17.89 -4.50
C TYR A 287 1.53 -17.92 -6.03
N VAL A 288 2.46 -17.28 -6.71
CA VAL A 288 2.50 -17.24 -8.19
C VAL A 288 3.51 -18.20 -8.79
N PHE A 289 4.08 -19.11 -7.98
CA PHE A 289 5.00 -20.11 -8.45
C PHE A 289 4.48 -21.53 -8.21
N ASP A 290 4.77 -22.44 -9.16
CA ASP A 290 4.57 -23.88 -9.03
C ASP A 290 5.89 -24.60 -8.74
N ASP A 291 5.79 -25.85 -8.27
CA ASP A 291 6.90 -26.78 -8.01
C ASP A 291 8.03 -26.21 -7.13
N CYS A 292 7.67 -25.38 -6.16
CA CYS A 292 8.64 -24.63 -5.35
C CYS A 292 8.56 -24.86 -3.83
N LYS A 293 7.73 -25.80 -3.34
CA LYS A 293 7.49 -25.99 -1.90
C LYS A 293 8.76 -26.26 -1.10
N LYS A 294 9.70 -27.03 -1.67
CA LYS A 294 10.97 -27.38 -1.02
C LYS A 294 11.88 -26.15 -0.95
N GLU A 295 11.97 -25.43 -2.04
CA GLU A 295 12.80 -24.23 -2.20
C GLU A 295 12.30 -23.10 -1.29
N ILE A 296 11.00 -22.84 -1.25
CA ILE A 296 10.38 -21.88 -0.33
C ILE A 296 10.65 -22.24 1.13
N LYS A 297 10.58 -23.55 1.49
CA LYS A 297 10.92 -23.98 2.85
C LYS A 297 12.39 -23.71 3.18
N ALA A 298 13.30 -23.88 2.23
CA ALA A 298 14.73 -23.58 2.41
C ALA A 298 14.95 -22.07 2.63
N ILE A 299 14.33 -21.20 1.81
CA ILE A 299 14.37 -19.74 1.99
C ILE A 299 13.84 -19.35 3.37
N LYS A 300 12.66 -19.86 3.78
CA LYS A 300 12.03 -19.52 5.06
C LYS A 300 12.85 -19.98 6.27
N LYS A 301 13.64 -21.05 6.13
CA LYS A 301 14.49 -21.59 7.23
C LYS A 301 15.88 -20.98 7.30
N SER A 302 16.39 -20.34 6.24
CA SER A 302 17.72 -19.75 6.21
C SER A 302 17.88 -18.70 7.32
N GLN A 303 19.05 -18.66 7.94
CA GLN A 303 19.39 -17.67 8.99
C GLN A 303 20.65 -16.88 8.66
N ARG A 304 21.50 -17.42 7.79
CA ARG A 304 22.71 -16.74 7.31
C ARG A 304 22.50 -16.25 5.88
N MET A 305 23.14 -15.14 5.54
CA MET A 305 23.03 -14.52 4.21
C MET A 305 23.43 -15.46 3.08
N ALA A 306 24.52 -16.21 3.25
CA ALA A 306 24.97 -17.18 2.26
C ALA A 306 23.94 -18.27 1.97
N ASP A 307 23.32 -18.83 3.03
CA ASP A 307 22.28 -19.87 2.91
C ASP A 307 21.01 -19.30 2.25
N TYR A 308 20.65 -18.07 2.61
CA TYR A 308 19.51 -17.37 2.00
C TYR A 308 19.72 -17.16 0.50
N LYS A 309 20.86 -16.60 0.10
CA LYS A 309 21.18 -16.36 -1.33
C LYS A 309 21.18 -17.66 -2.13
N ALA A 310 21.87 -18.70 -1.63
CA ALA A 310 21.91 -20.01 -2.28
C ALA A 310 20.49 -20.59 -2.46
N ALA A 311 19.64 -20.49 -1.45
CA ALA A 311 18.25 -20.97 -1.52
C ALA A 311 17.43 -20.18 -2.56
N VAL A 312 17.60 -18.86 -2.64
CA VAL A 312 16.93 -17.98 -3.63
C VAL A 312 17.39 -18.33 -5.06
N ASP A 313 18.70 -18.52 -5.27
CA ASP A 313 19.22 -18.88 -6.59
C ASP A 313 18.67 -20.24 -7.05
N VAL A 314 18.62 -21.22 -6.16
CA VAL A 314 18.02 -22.53 -6.44
C VAL A 314 16.51 -22.37 -6.76
N PHE A 315 15.81 -21.52 -6.03
CA PHE A 315 14.40 -21.26 -6.26
C PHE A 315 14.16 -20.69 -7.67
N PHE A 316 14.81 -19.58 -8.04
CA PHE A 316 14.59 -18.97 -9.36
C PHE A 316 15.08 -19.84 -10.54
N ASN A 317 15.98 -20.78 -10.30
CA ASN A 317 16.37 -21.74 -11.32
C ASN A 317 15.32 -22.83 -11.57
N LYS A 318 14.59 -23.26 -10.52
CA LYS A 318 13.67 -24.40 -10.58
C LYS A 318 12.20 -24.02 -10.69
N ALA A 319 11.75 -23.07 -9.88
CA ALA A 319 10.35 -22.71 -9.77
C ALA A 319 9.79 -22.15 -11.09
N MET A 320 8.56 -22.50 -11.40
CA MET A 320 7.85 -21.99 -12.56
C MET A 320 6.91 -20.87 -12.15
N LEU A 321 7.07 -19.70 -12.78
CA LEU A 321 6.11 -18.60 -12.63
C LEU A 321 4.85 -18.96 -13.42
N VAL A 322 3.69 -18.74 -12.83
CA VAL A 322 2.39 -19.04 -13.44
C VAL A 322 1.43 -17.86 -13.26
N GLU A 323 0.64 -17.59 -14.29
CA GLU A 323 -0.45 -16.63 -14.19
C GLU A 323 -1.65 -17.29 -13.49
N ARG A 324 -1.95 -16.82 -12.27
CA ARG A 324 -3.05 -17.38 -11.48
C ARG A 324 -4.40 -16.78 -11.90
N LYS A 325 -5.43 -17.61 -11.91
CA LYS A 325 -6.82 -17.16 -12.04
C LYS A 325 -7.41 -16.70 -10.70
N ASN A 326 -6.89 -17.22 -9.60
CA ASN A 326 -7.29 -16.84 -8.24
C ASN A 326 -6.10 -17.01 -7.27
N ILE A 327 -5.98 -16.10 -6.29
CA ILE A 327 -5.00 -16.18 -5.21
C ILE A 327 -5.75 -15.97 -3.89
N ILE A 328 -5.59 -16.94 -2.99
CA ILE A 328 -6.09 -16.86 -1.62
C ILE A 328 -4.90 -16.95 -0.68
N PHE A 329 -4.62 -15.88 0.04
CA PHE A 329 -3.52 -15.84 0.99
C PHE A 329 -3.88 -16.60 2.26
N SER A 330 -3.14 -17.67 2.57
CA SER A 330 -3.40 -18.52 3.74
C SER A 330 -2.92 -17.93 5.06
N LYS A 331 -2.04 -16.93 5.02
CA LYS A 331 -1.52 -16.28 6.23
C LYS A 331 -2.49 -15.24 6.77
N LYS A 332 -2.77 -15.37 8.06
CA LYS A 332 -3.43 -14.35 8.88
C LYS A 332 -2.41 -13.24 9.14
N PHE A 333 -2.64 -12.06 8.59
CA PHE A 333 -1.88 -10.84 8.87
C PHE A 333 -2.57 -10.04 9.96
#